data_b2daf87ae921d2864b89ef060756cc8b
#
_entry.id   b2daf87ae921d2864b89ef060756cc8b
#
_cell.length_a   1.000
_cell.length_b   1.000
_cell.length_c   1.000
_cell.angle_alpha   90.00
_cell.angle_beta   90.00
_cell.angle_gamma   90.00
#
_symmetry.space_group_name_H-M   'P 1'
#
loop_
_entity.id
_entity.type
_entity.pdbx_description
1 polymer ?
#
loop_
_entity_poly.entity_id
_entity_poly.type
_entity_poly.pdbx_seq_one_letter_code
_entity_poly.pdbx_strand_id
1 'polypeptide(L)'
;MRRKTTEGRFAERVVHGVDDAGAAETVVIWIERKQGAIWAVGRAVNPENRASDEPRRDDYLFEGYELDDALDAANGALEDDLTVSESDGRPENLKPFTRGELLKPLERWFFGR
;
A
#
# COMPACT_ATOMS: atom_id res chain seq x y z
N MET A 1 -11.06 -11.03 23.79
CA MET A 1 -9.96 -10.17 24.00
C MET A 1 -9.14 -9.91 22.74
N ARG A 2 -8.75 -8.71 22.61
CA ARG A 2 -7.99 -8.34 21.45
C ARG A 2 -6.55 -8.09 21.80
N ARG A 3 -5.66 -8.50 21.00
CA ARG A 3 -4.31 -8.19 21.31
C ARG A 3 -3.63 -7.53 20.14
N LYS A 4 -2.61 -6.79 20.45
CA LYS A 4 -1.90 -6.09 19.42
C LYS A 4 -1.13 -7.03 18.55
N THR A 5 -0.94 -6.64 17.33
CA THR A 5 -0.20 -7.44 16.39
C THR A 5 0.62 -6.52 15.51
N THR A 6 1.75 -7.04 15.02
CA THR A 6 2.56 -6.31 14.07
C THR A 6 2.14 -6.65 12.64
N GLU A 7 1.07 -7.42 12.48
CA GLU A 7 0.57 -7.79 11.17
C GLU A 7 -0.51 -6.81 10.74
N GLY A 8 -0.75 -6.74 9.45
CA GLY A 8 -1.77 -5.88 8.90
C GLY A 8 -1.17 -4.82 8.00
N ARG A 9 -2.04 -3.95 7.49
CA ARG A 9 -1.59 -2.87 6.63
C ARG A 9 -0.98 -1.77 7.45
N PHE A 10 0.22 -1.36 7.05
CA PHE A 10 0.93 -0.30 7.74
C PHE A 10 0.87 1.03 7.01
N ALA A 11 0.68 0.99 5.69
CA ALA A 11 0.64 2.21 4.90
C ALA A 11 -0.15 1.94 3.64
N GLU A 12 -0.77 2.99 3.12
CA GLU A 12 -1.59 2.82 1.93
C GLU A 12 -1.72 4.15 1.20
N ARG A 13 -1.87 4.07 -0.12
CA ARG A 13 -2.09 5.25 -0.96
C ARG A 13 -3.25 4.93 -1.89
N VAL A 14 -4.08 5.94 -2.13
CA VAL A 14 -5.23 5.79 -3.02
C VAL A 14 -5.05 6.78 -4.17
N VAL A 15 -5.00 6.24 -5.38
CA VAL A 15 -4.83 7.06 -6.58
C VAL A 15 -6.14 7.07 -7.34
N HIS A 16 -6.62 8.25 -7.67
CA HIS A 16 -7.86 8.42 -8.44
C HIS A 16 -7.51 8.82 -9.86
N GLY A 17 -8.14 8.17 -10.81
CA GLY A 17 -7.89 8.47 -12.22
C GLY A 17 -9.04 8.03 -13.07
N VAL A 18 -8.77 7.81 -14.33
CA VAL A 18 -9.78 7.31 -15.27
C VAL A 18 -9.17 6.16 -16.06
N ASP A 19 -10.03 5.23 -16.44
CA ASP A 19 -9.55 4.11 -17.23
C ASP A 19 -9.59 4.49 -18.72
N ASP A 20 -9.30 3.51 -19.57
CA ASP A 20 -9.23 3.76 -21.01
C ASP A 20 -10.54 4.20 -21.59
N ALA A 21 -11.64 3.83 -20.95
CA ALA A 21 -12.97 4.21 -21.42
C ALA A 21 -13.43 5.53 -20.83
N GLY A 22 -12.61 6.17 -20.00
CA GLY A 22 -12.98 7.44 -19.39
C GLY A 22 -13.77 7.30 -18.12
N ALA A 23 -13.94 6.09 -17.61
CA ALA A 23 -14.67 5.89 -16.36
C ALA A 23 -13.74 6.09 -15.18
N ALA A 24 -14.29 6.56 -14.07
CA ALA A 24 -13.51 6.78 -12.86
C ALA A 24 -12.90 5.47 -12.39
N GLU A 25 -11.66 5.55 -11.95
CA GLU A 25 -10.93 4.37 -11.51
C GLU A 25 -10.17 4.71 -10.24
N THR A 26 -10.21 3.81 -9.28
CA THR A 26 -9.49 3.97 -8.03
C THR A 26 -8.47 2.84 -7.91
N VAL A 27 -7.24 3.20 -7.62
CA VAL A 27 -6.17 2.23 -7.41
C VAL A 27 -5.66 2.39 -6.00
N VAL A 28 -5.61 1.29 -5.26
CA VAL A 28 -5.10 1.30 -3.89
C VAL A 28 -3.80 0.51 -3.88
N ILE A 29 -2.74 1.15 -3.35
CA ILE A 29 -1.43 0.52 -3.20
C ILE A 29 -1.14 0.51 -1.71
N TRP A 30 -0.75 -0.65 -1.19
CA TRP A 30 -0.51 -0.75 0.25
C TRP A 30 0.71 -1.58 0.56
N ILE A 31 1.25 -1.36 1.76
CA ILE A 31 2.31 -2.19 2.31
C ILE A 31 1.76 -2.81 3.57
N GLU A 32 1.89 -4.12 3.66
CA GLU A 32 1.37 -4.82 4.81
C GLU A 32 2.41 -5.76 5.39
N ARG A 33 2.24 -6.10 6.65
CA ARG A 33 3.11 -7.05 7.32
C ARG A 33 2.33 -8.32 7.56
N LYS A 34 2.86 -9.41 7.08
CA LYS A 34 2.24 -10.71 7.22
C LYS A 34 2.96 -11.53 8.26
N GLN A 35 2.32 -12.61 8.65
CA GLN A 35 2.89 -13.55 9.58
C GLN A 35 4.24 -14.02 9.07
N GLY A 36 5.19 -14.22 9.99
CA GLY A 36 6.51 -14.65 9.61
C GLY A 36 7.44 -13.51 9.25
N ALA A 37 7.09 -12.29 9.66
CA ALA A 37 7.91 -11.11 9.43
C ALA A 37 8.07 -10.80 7.94
N ILE A 38 7.04 -11.07 7.17
CA ILE A 38 7.05 -10.85 5.73
C ILE A 38 6.43 -9.50 5.42
N TRP A 39 7.11 -8.72 4.59
CA TRP A 39 6.55 -7.48 4.05
C TRP A 39 5.93 -7.80 2.70
N ALA A 40 4.73 -7.29 2.47
CA ALA A 40 4.03 -7.53 1.21
C ALA A 40 3.52 -6.22 0.67
N VAL A 41 3.54 -6.09 -0.65
CA VAL A 41 3.04 -4.91 -1.33
C VAL A 41 1.92 -5.35 -2.24
N GLY A 42 0.78 -4.68 -2.14
CA GLY A 42 -0.36 -5.01 -2.96
C GLY A 42 -0.84 -3.82 -3.76
N ARG A 43 -1.57 -4.12 -4.81
CA ARG A 43 -2.18 -3.10 -5.66
C ARG A 43 -3.51 -3.65 -6.16
N ALA A 44 -4.57 -2.91 -5.95
CA ALA A 44 -5.91 -3.34 -6.36
C ALA A 44 -6.61 -2.21 -7.09
N VAL A 45 -7.26 -2.54 -8.19
CA VAL A 45 -8.00 -1.57 -8.99
C VAL A 45 -9.48 -1.70 -8.64
N ASN A 46 -10.09 -0.57 -8.28
CA ASN A 46 -11.51 -0.52 -7.92
C ASN A 46 -11.90 -1.59 -6.91
N PRO A 47 -11.16 -1.69 -5.79
CA PRO A 47 -11.45 -2.74 -4.82
C PRO A 47 -12.86 -2.63 -4.24
N GLU A 48 -13.44 -1.44 -4.24
CA GLU A 48 -14.79 -1.26 -3.70
C GLU A 48 -15.84 -1.97 -4.54
N ASN A 49 -15.49 -2.37 -5.76
CA ASN A 49 -16.44 -3.09 -6.62
C ASN A 49 -16.38 -4.58 -6.43
N ARG A 50 -15.52 -5.05 -5.55
CA ARG A 50 -15.36 -6.48 -5.33
C ARG A 50 -16.37 -6.98 -4.32
N ALA A 51 -16.67 -8.27 -4.42
CA ALA A 51 -17.59 -8.90 -3.48
C ALA A 51 -17.01 -9.03 -2.09
N SER A 52 -15.69 -9.06 -2.00
CA SER A 52 -15.02 -9.24 -0.72
C SER A 52 -13.93 -8.19 -0.55
N ASP A 53 -13.72 -7.75 0.68
CA ASP A 53 -12.67 -6.80 0.99
C ASP A 53 -11.30 -7.44 1.03
N GLU A 54 -11.25 -8.75 1.08
CA GLU A 54 -9.97 -9.44 1.25
C GLU A 54 -9.14 -9.32 -0.01
N PRO A 55 -7.84 -9.06 0.12
CA PRO A 55 -6.98 -9.00 -1.04
C PRO A 55 -6.90 -10.35 -1.73
N ARG A 56 -6.79 -10.31 -3.03
CA ARG A 56 -6.61 -11.51 -3.82
C ARG A 56 -5.13 -11.79 -3.95
N ARG A 57 -4.83 -13.05 -4.21
CA ARG A 57 -3.45 -13.44 -4.38
C ARG A 57 -2.78 -12.64 -5.50
N ASP A 58 -3.52 -12.38 -6.56
CA ASP A 58 -2.98 -11.67 -7.70
C ASP A 58 -2.75 -10.19 -7.44
N ASP A 59 -3.27 -9.67 -6.33
CA ASP A 59 -3.04 -8.28 -6.00
C ASP A 59 -1.62 -8.01 -5.55
N TYR A 60 -0.93 -9.04 -5.08
CA TYR A 60 0.38 -8.83 -4.47
C TYR A 60 1.47 -8.73 -5.51
N LEU A 61 2.22 -7.64 -5.42
CA LEU A 61 3.33 -7.37 -6.33
C LEU A 61 4.67 -7.85 -5.78
N PHE A 62 4.74 -7.99 -4.47
CA PHE A 62 5.98 -8.30 -3.80
C PHE A 62 5.72 -8.95 -2.46
N GLU A 63 6.51 -9.92 -2.10
CA GLU A 63 6.52 -10.50 -0.77
C GLU A 63 7.96 -10.87 -0.44
N GLY A 64 8.41 -10.45 0.72
CA GLY A 64 9.78 -10.75 1.11
C GLY A 64 10.08 -10.22 2.50
N TYR A 65 11.30 -10.43 2.92
CA TYR A 65 11.68 -10.07 4.28
C TYR A 65 12.33 -8.70 4.39
N GLU A 66 12.75 -8.13 3.28
CA GLU A 66 13.48 -6.87 3.31
C GLU A 66 12.55 -5.68 3.15
N LEU A 67 12.59 -4.81 4.13
CA LEU A 67 11.74 -3.63 4.09
C LEU A 67 12.07 -2.72 2.90
N ASP A 68 13.36 -2.56 2.62
CA ASP A 68 13.76 -1.67 1.53
C ASP A 68 13.25 -2.18 0.18
N ASP A 69 13.21 -3.49 -0.01
CA ASP A 69 12.68 -4.05 -1.24
C ASP A 69 11.18 -3.79 -1.35
N ALA A 70 10.48 -3.86 -0.23
CA ALA A 70 9.06 -3.58 -0.22
C ALA A 70 8.81 -2.11 -0.55
N LEU A 71 9.62 -1.22 0.01
CA LEU A 71 9.49 0.20 -0.28
C LEU A 71 9.73 0.48 -1.76
N ASP A 72 10.74 -0.15 -2.33
CA ASP A 72 11.02 0.04 -3.75
C ASP A 72 9.86 -0.44 -4.61
N ALA A 73 9.30 -1.58 -4.27
CA ALA A 73 8.17 -2.12 -5.05
C ALA A 73 6.95 -1.22 -4.93
N ALA A 74 6.65 -0.77 -3.72
CA ALA A 74 5.48 0.07 -3.49
C ALA A 74 5.62 1.42 -4.18
N ASN A 75 6.79 2.03 -4.06
CA ASN A 75 7.00 3.33 -4.67
C ASN A 75 7.07 3.25 -6.18
N GLY A 76 7.59 2.14 -6.70
CA GLY A 76 7.58 1.93 -8.14
C GLY A 76 6.16 1.85 -8.68
N ALA A 77 5.30 1.11 -7.99
CA ALA A 77 3.92 0.99 -8.40
C ALA A 77 3.21 2.34 -8.31
N LEU A 78 3.49 3.08 -7.23
CA LEU A 78 2.87 4.38 -7.05
C LEU A 78 3.28 5.35 -8.17
N GLU A 79 4.55 5.36 -8.53
CA GLU A 79 5.02 6.23 -9.59
C GLU A 79 4.38 5.88 -10.92
N ASP A 80 4.24 4.59 -11.21
CA ASP A 80 3.62 4.17 -12.44
C ASP A 80 2.18 4.67 -12.55
N ASP A 81 1.43 4.57 -11.45
CA ASP A 81 0.06 5.00 -11.46
C ASP A 81 -0.05 6.53 -11.52
N LEU A 82 0.86 7.23 -10.87
CA LEU A 82 0.84 8.68 -10.89
C LEU A 82 1.21 9.23 -12.26
N THR A 83 2.05 8.52 -12.99
CA THR A 83 2.44 8.96 -14.32
C THR A 83 1.22 9.05 -15.23
N VAL A 84 0.32 8.10 -15.06
CA VAL A 84 -0.88 8.06 -15.90
C VAL A 84 -1.83 9.20 -15.57
N SER A 85 -1.99 9.48 -14.30
CA SER A 85 -2.92 10.52 -13.88
C SER A 85 -2.22 11.82 -13.61
N GLU A 86 -1.19 12.07 -14.33
CA GLU A 86 -0.35 13.21 -14.21
C GLU A 86 -1.08 14.50 -13.86
N SER A 87 -0.50 15.29 -13.04
CA SER A 87 -1.11 16.53 -12.63
C SER A 87 -0.03 17.55 -12.32
N ASP A 88 -0.46 18.71 -11.86
CA ASP A 88 0.44 19.81 -11.62
C ASP A 88 1.26 19.65 -10.36
N GLY A 89 1.03 18.65 -9.61
CA GLY A 89 1.78 18.44 -8.41
C GLY A 89 1.24 17.24 -7.69
N ARG A 90 2.06 16.69 -6.82
CA ARG A 90 1.67 15.49 -6.09
C ARG A 90 0.93 15.89 -4.82
N PRO A 91 -0.31 15.46 -4.67
CA PRO A 91 -1.03 15.74 -3.43
C PRO A 91 -0.30 15.15 -2.23
N GLU A 92 -0.55 15.73 -1.08
CA GLU A 92 0.11 15.30 0.13
C GLU A 92 -0.14 13.82 0.44
N ASN A 93 -1.33 13.36 0.16
CA ASN A 93 -1.67 11.98 0.46
C ASN A 93 -1.13 10.98 -0.56
N LEU A 94 -0.36 11.45 -1.52
CA LEU A 94 0.26 10.59 -2.53
C LEU A 94 1.77 10.68 -2.48
N LYS A 95 2.31 11.07 -1.34
CA LYS A 95 3.75 11.11 -1.16
C LYS A 95 4.33 9.69 -1.22
N PRO A 96 5.62 9.58 -1.51
CA PRO A 96 6.23 8.25 -1.50
C PRO A 96 6.12 7.60 -0.12
N PHE A 97 6.08 6.29 -0.12
CA PHE A 97 6.18 5.54 1.12
C PHE A 97 7.57 5.71 1.70
N THR A 98 7.68 5.78 3.02
CA THR A 98 8.97 5.95 3.68
C THR A 98 9.16 4.91 4.75
N ARG A 99 10.42 4.66 5.09
CA ARG A 99 10.74 3.74 6.18
C ARG A 99 10.11 4.20 7.49
N GLY A 100 10.18 5.50 7.74
CA GLY A 100 9.63 6.02 8.98
C GLY A 100 8.16 5.73 9.12
N GLU A 101 7.43 5.83 8.02
CA GLU A 101 6.01 5.56 8.04
C GLU A 101 5.72 4.12 8.44
N LEU A 102 6.56 3.20 8.03
CA LEU A 102 6.35 1.79 8.30
C LEU A 102 6.90 1.38 9.67
N LEU A 103 7.97 2.01 10.10
CA LEU A 103 8.59 1.64 11.36
C LEU A 103 7.92 2.27 12.57
N LYS A 104 7.25 3.40 12.38
CA LYS A 104 6.58 4.04 13.50
C LYS A 104 5.59 3.14 14.21
N PRO A 105 4.72 2.43 13.51
CA PRO A 105 3.81 1.51 14.20
C PRO A 105 4.55 0.44 14.99
N LEU A 106 5.68 -0.06 14.46
CA LEU A 106 6.45 -1.06 15.17
C LEU A 106 7.10 -0.49 16.42
N GLU A 107 7.62 0.72 16.32
CA GLU A 107 8.21 1.37 17.47
C GLU A 107 7.17 1.57 18.57
N ARG A 108 5.99 2.01 18.18
CA ARG A 108 4.94 2.21 19.15
C ARG A 108 4.56 0.92 19.82
N TRP A 109 4.58 -0.16 19.07
CA TRP A 109 4.22 -1.46 19.59
C TRP A 109 5.24 -1.93 20.62
N PHE A 110 6.53 -1.69 20.37
CA PHE A 110 7.61 -2.16 21.25
C PHE A 110 7.87 -1.22 22.42
N PHE A 111 7.81 0.07 22.18
CA PHE A 111 8.23 1.04 23.16
C PHE A 111 7.10 1.92 23.70
N GLY A 112 6.01 1.98 22.98
CA GLY A 112 4.91 2.84 23.38
C GLY A 112 4.15 2.26 24.55
N ARG A 113 3.31 3.07 25.12
CA ARG A 113 2.53 2.62 26.26
C ARG A 113 1.09 2.67 25.97
#